data_afddee12e4958c6c51a878f3786b4002
#
_entry.id   afddee12e4958c6c51a878f3786b4002
#
_cell.length_a   1.000
_cell.length_b   1.000
_cell.length_c   1.000
_cell.angle_alpha   90.00
_cell.angle_beta   90.00
_cell.angle_gamma   90.00
#
_symmetry.space_group_name_H-M   'P 1'
#
loop_
_entity.id
_entity.type
_entity.pdbx_description
1 polymer ?
#
loop_
_entity_poly.entity_id
_entity_poly.type
_entity_poly.pdbx_seq_one_letter_code
_entity_poly.pdbx_strand_id
1 'polypeptide(L)'
;MAETAPLRLLVFLVGDLTCAVPVETAREIVPFEKGTRIPGASDSVEGLMNVRGVLLTVVDGSRLLDRPSRSTDRSVLVLDVGGKAVGLAVDKVLDLATLPASALEGREGLPGLDPRVVRAVGRREDGLFVVLDTDALLAPVLGA
;
A
#
# COMPACT_ATOMS: atom_id res chain seq x y z
N MET A 1 -13.26 21.22 22.57
CA MET A 1 -13.30 20.34 21.42
C MET A 1 -12.08 19.45 21.40
N ALA A 2 -12.28 18.19 21.20
CA ALA A 2 -11.15 17.28 21.13
C ALA A 2 -10.33 17.55 19.88
N GLU A 3 -9.04 17.66 20.03
CA GLU A 3 -8.17 17.82 18.91
C GLU A 3 -7.94 16.47 18.25
N THR A 4 -8.02 16.46 16.95
CA THR A 4 -7.70 15.26 16.19
C THR A 4 -6.18 15.08 16.21
N ALA A 5 -5.73 13.92 16.64
CA ALA A 5 -4.32 13.61 16.63
C ALA A 5 -3.78 13.69 15.21
N PRO A 6 -2.53 14.12 15.03
CA PRO A 6 -1.92 14.13 13.70
C PRO A 6 -1.90 12.73 13.10
N LEU A 7 -2.09 12.66 11.81
CA LEU A 7 -1.99 11.40 11.08
C LEU A 7 -0.53 11.11 10.77
N ARG A 8 -0.11 9.90 11.07
CA ARG A 8 1.23 9.42 10.71
C ARG A 8 1.07 8.43 9.57
N LEU A 9 1.67 8.76 8.46
CA LEU A 9 1.51 8.01 7.22
C LEU A 9 2.86 7.50 6.72
N LEU A 10 2.88 6.27 6.25
CA LEU A 10 4.01 5.73 5.51
C LEU A 10 3.77 6.02 4.04
N VAL A 11 4.71 6.74 3.42
CA VAL A 11 4.58 7.21 2.04
C VAL A 11 5.50 6.39 1.14
N PHE A 12 4.95 5.93 0.02
CA PHE A 12 5.68 5.07 -0.89
C PHE A 12 5.22 5.28 -2.33
N LEU A 13 6.01 4.78 -3.27
CA LEU A 13 5.69 4.86 -4.70
C LEU A 13 5.22 3.51 -5.24
N VAL A 14 4.19 3.56 -6.05
CA VAL A 14 3.78 2.44 -6.91
C VAL A 14 3.76 2.99 -8.33
N GLY A 15 4.76 2.63 -9.13
CA GLY A 15 4.97 3.25 -10.42
C GLY A 15 5.18 4.75 -10.27
N ASP A 16 4.34 5.52 -10.91
CA ASP A 16 4.36 6.99 -10.81
C ASP A 16 3.39 7.54 -9.77
N LEU A 17 2.70 6.67 -9.05
CA LEU A 17 1.69 7.08 -8.08
C LEU A 17 2.30 7.14 -6.69
N THR A 18 2.19 8.30 -6.04
CA THR A 18 2.58 8.44 -4.63
C THR A 18 1.42 8.01 -3.75
N CYS A 19 1.67 7.03 -2.91
CA CYS A 19 0.66 6.42 -2.05
C CYS A 19 1.05 6.56 -0.59
N ALA A 20 0.08 6.37 0.29
CA ALA A 20 0.33 6.35 1.71
C ALA A 20 -0.66 5.40 2.41
N VAL A 21 -0.21 4.85 3.53
CA VAL A 21 -1.07 4.09 4.43
C VAL A 21 -0.79 4.56 5.85
N PRO A 22 -1.77 4.44 6.77
CA PRO A 22 -1.49 4.75 8.17
C PRO A 22 -0.34 3.91 8.69
N VAL A 23 0.55 4.52 9.45
CA VAL A 23 1.76 3.85 9.91
C VAL A 23 1.44 2.63 10.77
N GLU A 24 0.35 2.68 11.52
CA GLU A 24 -0.07 1.55 12.35
C GLU A 24 -0.56 0.35 11.55
N THR A 25 -0.85 0.53 10.27
CA THR A 25 -1.22 -0.58 9.38
C THR A 25 0.00 -1.37 8.93
N ALA A 26 1.17 -0.71 8.88
CA ALA A 26 2.40 -1.33 8.41
C ALA A 26 3.17 -1.91 9.61
N ARG A 27 3.39 -3.23 9.60
CA ARG A 27 4.15 -3.90 10.65
C ARG A 27 5.65 -3.74 10.46
N GLU A 28 6.10 -3.86 9.22
CA GLU A 28 7.51 -3.73 8.88
C GLU A 28 7.67 -3.56 7.37
N ILE A 29 8.87 -3.20 6.98
CA ILE A 29 9.26 -3.06 5.57
C ILE A 29 10.45 -3.98 5.35
N VAL A 30 10.37 -4.83 4.33
CA VAL A 30 11.44 -5.76 4.00
C VAL A 30 11.75 -5.67 2.51
N PRO A 31 12.97 -6.00 2.09
CA PRO A 31 13.29 -6.05 0.67
C PRO A 31 12.45 -7.13 -0.02
N PHE A 32 12.07 -6.87 -1.25
CA PHE A 32 11.37 -7.87 -2.03
C PHE A 32 12.34 -9.00 -2.43
N GLU A 33 11.91 -10.22 -2.20
CA GLU A 33 12.59 -11.40 -2.68
C GLU A 33 11.61 -12.24 -3.45
N LYS A 34 12.06 -12.81 -4.57
CA LYS A 34 11.19 -13.64 -5.37
C LYS A 34 10.71 -14.83 -4.55
N GLY A 35 9.39 -14.96 -4.46
CA GLY A 35 8.78 -16.04 -3.71
C GLY A 35 8.31 -17.19 -4.58
N THR A 36 7.62 -18.11 -3.93
CA THR A 36 7.04 -19.26 -4.60
C THR A 36 5.67 -18.89 -5.14
N ARG A 37 5.46 -19.17 -6.41
CA ARG A 37 4.18 -18.89 -7.07
C ARG A 37 3.06 -19.73 -6.47
N ILE A 38 1.88 -19.13 -6.32
CA ILE A 38 0.70 -19.83 -5.81
C ILE A 38 -0.16 -20.21 -7.01
N PRO A 39 -0.32 -21.51 -7.31
CA PRO A 39 -1.17 -21.93 -8.42
C PRO A 39 -2.62 -21.48 -8.21
N GLY A 40 -3.22 -20.93 -9.25
CA GLY A 40 -4.60 -20.49 -9.21
C GLY A 40 -4.86 -19.15 -8.54
N ALA A 41 -3.80 -18.48 -8.05
CA ALA A 41 -3.94 -17.16 -7.47
C ALA A 41 -4.20 -16.12 -8.55
N SER A 42 -4.77 -14.96 -8.15
CA SER A 42 -4.99 -13.87 -9.09
C SER A 42 -3.67 -13.32 -9.62
N ASP A 43 -3.73 -12.62 -10.74
CA ASP A 43 -2.54 -12.06 -11.39
C ASP A 43 -1.79 -11.06 -10.53
N SER A 44 -2.49 -10.43 -9.57
CA SER A 44 -1.86 -9.46 -8.68
C SER A 44 -1.05 -10.11 -7.56
N VAL A 45 -1.16 -11.43 -7.36
CA VAL A 45 -0.39 -12.13 -6.33
C VAL A 45 0.97 -12.52 -6.90
N GLU A 46 2.03 -11.98 -6.29
CA GLU A 46 3.40 -12.36 -6.65
C GLU A 46 3.72 -13.79 -6.23
N GLY A 47 3.26 -14.18 -5.05
CA GLY A 47 3.53 -15.50 -4.50
C GLY A 47 3.71 -15.47 -2.98
N LEU A 48 4.30 -16.54 -2.47
CA LEU A 48 4.64 -16.64 -1.05
C LEU A 48 6.10 -16.28 -0.86
N MET A 49 6.36 -15.40 0.08
CA MET A 49 7.71 -14.98 0.44
C MET A 49 7.97 -15.36 1.89
N ASN A 50 9.16 -15.90 2.17
CA ASN A 50 9.54 -16.23 3.53
C ASN A 50 10.09 -14.99 4.22
N VAL A 51 9.45 -14.58 5.30
CA VAL A 51 9.90 -13.47 6.13
C VAL A 51 10.12 -14.01 7.52
N ARG A 52 11.38 -14.18 7.91
CA ARG A 52 11.77 -14.70 9.24
C ARG A 52 11.08 -16.00 9.58
N GLY A 53 11.01 -16.92 8.62
CA GLY A 53 10.42 -18.24 8.84
C GLY A 53 8.91 -18.29 8.69
N VAL A 54 8.26 -17.17 8.38
CA VAL A 54 6.83 -17.10 8.16
C VAL A 54 6.57 -16.89 6.67
N LEU A 55 5.69 -17.71 6.10
CA LEU A 55 5.30 -17.52 4.71
C LEU A 55 4.24 -16.43 4.61
N LEU A 56 4.55 -15.44 3.79
CA LEU A 56 3.72 -14.26 3.61
C LEU A 56 3.21 -14.20 2.18
N THR A 57 1.91 -14.03 2.01
CA THR A 57 1.35 -13.78 0.68
C THR A 57 1.73 -12.36 0.26
N VAL A 58 2.39 -12.24 -0.88
CA VAL A 58 2.84 -10.95 -1.40
C VAL A 58 2.02 -10.60 -2.63
N VAL A 59 1.48 -9.40 -2.62
CA VAL A 59 0.65 -8.85 -3.69
C VAL A 59 1.43 -7.75 -4.40
N ASP A 60 1.34 -7.73 -5.71
CA ASP A 60 2.02 -6.71 -6.53
C ASP A 60 1.18 -5.42 -6.54
N GLY A 61 1.68 -4.39 -5.89
CA GLY A 61 0.98 -3.11 -5.83
C GLY A 61 0.77 -2.49 -7.21
N SER A 62 1.73 -2.65 -8.12
CA SER A 62 1.61 -2.09 -9.46
C SER A 62 0.46 -2.72 -10.25
N ARG A 63 0.24 -4.01 -10.07
CA ARG A 63 -0.90 -4.69 -10.71
C ARG A 63 -2.22 -4.35 -10.06
N LEU A 64 -2.26 -4.27 -8.72
CA LEU A 64 -3.47 -3.90 -8.02
C LEU A 64 -3.95 -2.51 -8.38
N LEU A 65 -3.01 -1.57 -8.55
CA LEU A 65 -3.34 -0.18 -8.81
C LEU A 65 -3.27 0.17 -10.30
N ASP A 66 -2.97 -0.82 -11.14
CA ASP A 66 -2.83 -0.66 -12.58
C ASP A 66 -1.82 0.44 -12.93
N ARG A 67 -0.66 0.37 -12.27
CA ARG A 67 0.45 1.29 -12.50
C ARG A 67 1.71 0.50 -12.81
N PRO A 68 2.37 0.75 -13.95
CA PRO A 68 3.58 0.01 -14.29
C PRO A 68 4.68 0.24 -13.27
N SER A 69 5.28 -0.83 -12.80
CA SER A 69 6.41 -0.74 -11.90
C SER A 69 7.62 -0.16 -12.62
N ARG A 70 8.35 0.72 -11.95
CA ARG A 70 9.55 1.36 -12.50
C ARG A 70 10.82 0.92 -11.81
N SER A 71 10.70 0.07 -10.81
CA SER A 71 11.85 -0.33 -10.00
C SER A 71 12.10 -1.81 -10.11
N THR A 72 13.37 -2.18 -10.23
CA THR A 72 13.80 -3.57 -10.12
C THR A 72 14.15 -3.92 -8.67
N ASP A 73 14.25 -2.91 -7.81
CA ASP A 73 14.66 -3.06 -6.42
C ASP A 73 13.49 -2.65 -5.52
N ARG A 74 12.50 -3.54 -5.48
CA ARG A 74 11.25 -3.26 -4.78
C ARG A 74 11.35 -3.56 -3.30
N SER A 75 10.42 -2.96 -2.55
CA SER A 75 10.23 -3.25 -1.12
C SER A 75 8.88 -3.90 -0.91
N VAL A 76 8.75 -4.62 0.20
CA VAL A 76 7.48 -5.21 0.60
C VAL A 76 7.05 -4.56 1.90
N LEU A 77 5.85 -3.99 1.90
CA LEU A 77 5.22 -3.52 3.12
C LEU A 77 4.44 -4.68 3.71
N VAL A 78 4.80 -5.06 4.94
CA VAL A 78 4.04 -6.09 5.64
C VAL A 78 2.88 -5.40 6.34
N LEU A 79 1.69 -5.57 5.81
CA LEU A 79 0.50 -4.87 6.28
C LEU A 79 -0.36 -5.79 7.14
N ASP A 80 -1.00 -5.18 8.13
CA ASP A 80 -2.01 -5.86 8.93
C ASP A 80 -3.39 -5.53 8.33
N VAL A 81 -4.06 -6.54 7.80
CA VAL A 81 -5.37 -6.38 7.18
C VAL A 81 -6.33 -7.36 7.85
N GLY A 82 -7.20 -6.83 8.70
CA GLY A 82 -8.16 -7.68 9.42
C GLY A 82 -7.51 -8.73 10.30
N GLY A 83 -6.36 -8.41 10.90
CA GLY A 83 -5.61 -9.34 11.75
C GLY A 83 -4.67 -10.27 11.00
N LYS A 84 -4.69 -10.21 9.66
CA LYS A 84 -3.81 -11.04 8.83
C LYS A 84 -2.65 -10.21 8.29
N ALA A 85 -1.47 -10.81 8.23
CA ALA A 85 -0.33 -10.17 7.61
C ALA A 85 -0.33 -10.44 6.11
N VAL A 86 -0.20 -9.39 5.32
CA VAL A 86 -0.15 -9.48 3.86
C VAL A 86 0.99 -8.58 3.39
N GLY A 87 1.78 -9.04 2.45
CA GLY A 87 2.83 -8.22 1.86
C GLY A 87 2.33 -7.47 0.64
N LEU A 88 2.65 -6.20 0.56
CA LEU A 88 2.38 -5.37 -0.61
C LEU A 88 3.71 -4.95 -1.22
N ALA A 89 4.00 -5.44 -2.42
CA ALA A 89 5.23 -5.06 -3.11
C ALA A 89 5.04 -3.69 -3.76
N VAL A 90 5.96 -2.78 -3.45
CA VAL A 90 5.92 -1.40 -3.93
C VAL A 90 7.26 -1.04 -4.55
N ASP A 91 7.28 0.02 -5.34
CA ASP A 91 8.51 0.41 -6.04
C ASP A 91 9.54 0.97 -5.07
N LYS A 92 9.12 1.82 -4.14
CA LYS A 92 10.04 2.47 -3.23
C LYS A 92 9.30 3.05 -2.04
N VAL A 93 9.86 2.90 -0.86
CA VAL A 93 9.37 3.60 0.33
C VAL A 93 10.08 4.94 0.40
N LEU A 94 9.33 6.01 0.55
CA LEU A 94 9.87 7.37 0.57
C LEU A 94 10.17 7.84 1.98
N ASP A 95 9.15 7.95 2.83
CA ASP A 95 9.34 8.46 4.18
C ASP A 95 8.11 8.25 5.04
N LEU A 96 8.20 8.72 6.27
CA LEU A 96 7.06 8.85 7.18
C LEU A 96 6.65 10.31 7.19
N ALA A 97 5.36 10.56 6.98
CA ALA A 97 4.82 11.91 7.02
C ALA A 97 3.88 12.05 8.19
N THR A 98 3.97 13.17 8.89
CA THR A 98 3.03 13.53 9.96
C THR A 98 2.23 14.73 9.49
N LEU A 99 0.92 14.57 9.38
CA LEU A 99 0.05 15.58 8.83
C LEU A 99 -1.16 15.79 9.72
N PRO A 100 -1.66 17.03 9.83
CA PRO A 100 -2.96 17.23 10.45
C PRO A 100 -4.05 16.61 9.57
N ALA A 101 -5.11 16.12 10.19
CA ALA A 101 -6.22 15.54 9.44
C ALA A 101 -6.80 16.52 8.42
N SER A 102 -6.71 17.82 8.72
CA SER A 102 -7.20 18.87 7.80
C SER A 102 -6.39 18.96 6.50
N ALA A 103 -5.21 18.35 6.46
CA ALA A 103 -4.40 18.33 5.23
C ALA A 103 -4.93 17.32 4.19
N LEU A 104 -5.84 16.45 4.60
CA LEU A 104 -6.41 15.47 3.70
C LEU A 104 -7.71 15.95 3.11
N GLU A 105 -7.90 15.68 1.83
CA GLU A 105 -9.13 16.00 1.12
C GLU A 105 -9.94 14.71 0.93
N GLY A 106 -11.17 14.85 0.48
CA GLY A 106 -12.03 13.71 0.25
C GLY A 106 -11.58 12.82 -0.90
N ARG A 107 -12.37 11.78 -1.14
CA ARG A 107 -12.06 10.73 -2.12
C ARG A 107 -12.31 11.12 -3.57
N GLU A 108 -12.37 12.42 -3.85
CA GLU A 108 -12.63 12.93 -5.18
C GLU A 108 -11.65 12.36 -6.17
N GLY A 109 -12.18 11.87 -7.25
CA GLY A 109 -11.49 10.98 -8.12
C GLY A 109 -10.15 11.43 -8.65
N LEU A 110 -9.19 10.58 -8.51
CA LEU A 110 -7.98 10.65 -9.31
C LEU A 110 -8.22 9.80 -10.54
N PRO A 111 -7.96 10.33 -11.73
CA PRO A 111 -8.14 9.54 -12.95
C PRO A 111 -7.36 8.25 -12.91
N GLY A 112 -7.99 7.17 -13.29
CA GLY A 112 -7.34 5.88 -13.35
C GLY A 112 -7.30 5.10 -12.04
N LEU A 113 -7.92 5.62 -10.97
CA LEU A 113 -8.00 4.90 -9.71
C LEU A 113 -9.44 4.58 -9.35
N ASP A 114 -9.65 3.38 -8.84
CA ASP A 114 -10.94 2.98 -8.31
C ASP A 114 -11.20 3.77 -7.01
N PRO A 115 -12.27 4.56 -6.94
CA PRO A 115 -12.55 5.35 -5.73
C PRO A 115 -12.68 4.51 -4.48
N ARG A 116 -13.03 3.23 -4.59
CA ARG A 116 -13.18 2.36 -3.43
C ARG A 116 -11.88 2.11 -2.69
N VAL A 117 -10.75 2.18 -3.38
CA VAL A 117 -9.44 1.96 -2.75
C VAL A 117 -8.81 3.24 -2.26
N VAL A 118 -9.43 4.39 -2.51
CA VAL A 118 -8.95 5.69 -2.07
C VAL A 118 -9.67 6.11 -0.82
N ARG A 119 -8.92 6.28 0.27
CA ARG A 119 -9.49 6.76 1.53
C ARG A 119 -9.50 8.28 1.58
N ALA A 120 -8.43 8.90 1.09
CA ALA A 120 -8.28 10.35 1.07
C ALA A 120 -7.17 10.73 0.12
N VAL A 121 -7.09 12.01 -0.21
CA VAL A 121 -6.02 12.57 -1.04
C VAL A 121 -5.35 13.68 -0.25
N GLY A 122 -4.03 13.72 -0.28
CA GLY A 122 -3.27 14.78 0.38
C GLY A 122 -2.33 15.46 -0.60
N ARG A 123 -1.72 16.55 -0.14
CA ARG A 123 -0.75 17.31 -0.93
C ARG A 123 0.61 17.26 -0.27
N ARG A 124 1.62 17.10 -1.11
CA ARG A 124 3.03 17.22 -0.71
C ARG A 124 3.67 18.28 -1.60
N GLU A 125 4.90 18.64 -1.27
CA GLU A 125 5.63 19.62 -2.07
C GLU A 125 5.76 19.21 -3.53
N ASP A 126 5.88 17.93 -3.79
CA ASP A 126 6.09 17.38 -5.11
C ASP A 126 4.79 16.90 -5.78
N GLY A 127 3.64 17.18 -5.20
CA GLY A 127 2.36 16.83 -5.80
C GLY A 127 1.38 16.18 -4.85
N LEU A 128 0.44 15.45 -5.41
CA LEU A 128 -0.60 14.77 -4.65
C LEU A 128 -0.14 13.38 -4.24
N PHE A 129 -0.67 12.91 -3.12
CA PHE A 129 -0.54 11.51 -2.74
C PHE A 129 -1.91 10.96 -2.35
N VAL A 130 -2.04 9.65 -2.45
CA VAL A 130 -3.30 8.95 -2.20
C VAL A 130 -3.17 8.12 -0.95
N VAL A 131 -4.05 8.34 0.02
CA VAL A 131 -4.14 7.46 1.18
C VAL A 131 -5.02 6.28 0.79
N LEU A 132 -4.45 5.09 0.82
CA LEU A 132 -5.14 3.89 0.38
C LEU A 132 -5.99 3.30 1.49
N ASP A 133 -7.15 2.78 1.11
CA ASP A 133 -7.95 1.91 1.96
C ASP A 133 -7.43 0.49 1.75
N THR A 134 -6.62 0.02 2.68
CA THR A 134 -5.96 -1.28 2.52
C THR A 134 -6.94 -2.43 2.55
N ASP A 135 -8.01 -2.34 3.33
CA ASP A 135 -9.03 -3.38 3.36
C ASP A 135 -9.71 -3.52 1.98
N ALA A 136 -10.12 -2.40 1.41
CA ALA A 136 -10.75 -2.40 0.10
C ALA A 136 -9.78 -2.83 -1.00
N LEU A 137 -8.53 -2.38 -0.92
CA LEU A 137 -7.51 -2.71 -1.91
C LEU A 137 -7.22 -4.19 -1.95
N LEU A 138 -7.13 -4.83 -0.80
CA LEU A 138 -6.69 -6.22 -0.69
C LEU A 138 -7.84 -7.22 -0.58
N ALA A 139 -9.08 -6.76 -0.45
CA ALA A 139 -10.23 -7.64 -0.35
C ALA A 139 -10.32 -8.66 -1.50
N PRO A 140 -10.12 -8.27 -2.77
CA PRO A 140 -10.20 -9.24 -3.87
C PRO A 140 -9.14 -10.34 -3.78
N VAL A 141 -8.00 -10.04 -3.18
CA VAL A 141 -6.89 -10.99 -3.07
C VAL A 141 -7.09 -11.92 -1.88
N LEU A 142 -7.64 -11.40 -0.79
CA LEU A 142 -7.80 -12.17 0.44
C LEU A 142 -9.00 -13.12 0.39
N GLY A 143 -9.71 -13.15 -0.71
CA GLY A 143 -10.78 -14.09 -0.91
C GLY A 143 -12.00 -13.82 -0.03
N ALA A 144 -12.20 -12.60 0.28
CA ALA A 144 -13.32 -12.20 1.13
C ALA A 144 -14.65 -12.55 0.47
#